data_6050d518af4315eb9cdc6010b4796b7f
#
_entry.id   6050d518af4315eb9cdc6010b4796b7f
#
_cell.length_a   1.000
_cell.length_b   1.000
_cell.length_c   1.000
_cell.angle_alpha   90.00
_cell.angle_beta   90.00
_cell.angle_gamma   90.00
#
_symmetry.space_group_name_H-M   'P 1'
#
loop_
_entity.id
_entity.type
_entity.pdbx_description
1 polymer ?
#
loop_
_entity_poly.entity_id
_entity_poly.type
_entity_poly.pdbx_seq_one_letter_code
_entity_poly.pdbx_strand_id
1 'polypeptide(L)'
;MEKLEARPSSFSRVTITELMIPSYANFGGKIHGGILLSLMDKVAYATASKHSGAYCVTVSVDTVDFLQPVGVGELVSLMGSVNYVGNSSMIIGIKVISENVKTATVTHTNTSYFTMVAKGDDDRPTTVPPLMLETKTDIRRFVEAIYRKKFKMEHAAYQKEIKKNRDPEEIKRLLAGERCEVGV
;
A
#
# COMPACT_ATOMS: atom_id res chain seq x y z
N MET A 1 26.70 4.97 -17.07
CA MET A 1 25.78 4.25 -16.15
C MET A 1 25.45 2.91 -16.80
N GLU A 2 25.78 1.83 -16.17
CA GLU A 2 25.43 0.49 -16.64
C GLU A 2 23.91 0.36 -16.66
N LYS A 3 23.37 -0.14 -17.78
CA LYS A 3 21.92 -0.30 -17.95
C LYS A 3 21.49 -1.51 -17.13
N LEU A 4 20.73 -1.26 -16.05
CA LEU A 4 20.18 -2.33 -15.22
C LEU A 4 19.25 -3.22 -16.06
N GLU A 5 19.42 -4.54 -15.94
CA GLU A 5 18.54 -5.50 -16.60
C GLU A 5 17.13 -5.47 -16.00
N ALA A 6 16.11 -5.60 -16.87
CA ALA A 6 14.73 -5.66 -16.41
C ALA A 6 14.46 -6.95 -15.63
N ARG A 7 13.67 -6.84 -14.58
CA ARG A 7 13.29 -7.97 -13.72
C ARG A 7 11.79 -8.22 -13.80
N PRO A 8 11.33 -9.46 -13.96
CA PRO A 8 9.91 -9.78 -13.95
C PRO A 8 9.31 -9.61 -12.55
N SER A 9 7.99 -9.36 -12.50
CA SER A 9 7.28 -9.24 -11.22
C SER A 9 7.37 -10.52 -10.39
N SER A 10 7.46 -11.68 -11.06
CA SER A 10 7.64 -13.01 -10.44
C SER A 10 8.92 -13.12 -9.63
N PHE A 11 10.00 -12.47 -10.05
CA PHE A 11 11.29 -12.46 -9.36
C PHE A 11 11.21 -11.93 -7.92
N SER A 12 10.39 -10.89 -7.70
CA SER A 12 10.33 -10.16 -6.43
C SER A 12 9.05 -10.39 -5.64
N ARG A 13 8.14 -11.25 -6.09
CA ARG A 13 6.95 -11.62 -5.31
C ARG A 13 7.34 -12.20 -3.97
N VAL A 14 6.64 -11.74 -2.93
CA VAL A 14 6.80 -12.21 -1.55
C VAL A 14 5.42 -12.51 -0.99
N THR A 15 5.31 -13.63 -0.29
CA THR A 15 4.14 -13.96 0.52
C THR A 15 4.61 -14.22 1.94
N ILE A 16 4.00 -13.55 2.90
CA ILE A 16 4.18 -13.81 4.33
C ILE A 16 2.83 -14.31 4.85
N THR A 17 2.85 -15.44 5.53
CA THR A 17 1.66 -15.96 6.24
C THR A 17 1.95 -15.89 7.72
N GLU A 18 1.02 -15.28 8.48
CA GLU A 18 1.12 -15.04 9.91
C GLU A 18 -0.10 -15.61 10.63
N LEU A 19 0.14 -16.31 11.73
CA LEU A 19 -0.92 -16.75 12.63
C LEU A 19 -1.37 -15.58 13.50
N MET A 20 -2.65 -15.30 13.51
CA MET A 20 -3.25 -14.23 14.31
C MET A 20 -3.40 -14.67 15.76
N ILE A 21 -2.42 -14.29 16.59
CA ILE A 21 -2.35 -14.64 18.02
C ILE A 21 -3.18 -13.68 18.89
N PRO A 22 -3.58 -14.10 20.12
CA PRO A 22 -4.40 -13.28 21.01
C PRO A 22 -3.82 -11.89 21.33
N SER A 23 -2.49 -11.75 21.40
CA SER A 23 -1.81 -10.47 21.66
C SER A 23 -1.97 -9.43 20.53
N TYR A 24 -2.45 -9.85 19.36
CA TYR A 24 -2.76 -8.97 18.23
C TYR A 24 -4.20 -8.45 18.26
N ALA A 25 -5.02 -8.93 19.23
CA ALA A 25 -6.41 -8.54 19.32
C ALA A 25 -6.61 -7.13 19.89
N ASN A 26 -7.62 -6.43 19.37
CA ASN A 26 -8.13 -5.20 19.92
C ASN A 26 -9.17 -5.49 21.02
N PHE A 27 -9.72 -4.44 21.64
CA PHE A 27 -10.74 -4.56 22.70
C PHE A 27 -12.04 -5.24 22.23
N GLY A 28 -12.31 -5.29 20.93
CA GLY A 28 -13.47 -5.99 20.34
C GLY A 28 -13.20 -7.46 20.00
N GLY A 29 -12.03 -8.01 20.37
CA GLY A 29 -11.65 -9.41 20.11
C GLY A 29 -11.31 -9.72 18.65
N LYS A 30 -11.08 -8.70 17.83
CA LYS A 30 -10.61 -8.81 16.45
C LYS A 30 -9.17 -8.32 16.33
N ILE A 31 -8.47 -8.74 15.29
CA ILE A 31 -7.09 -8.31 15.07
C ILE A 31 -7.04 -6.79 14.86
N HIS A 32 -6.11 -6.13 15.55
CA HIS A 32 -5.91 -4.70 15.45
C HIS A 32 -5.41 -4.32 14.05
N GLY A 33 -6.06 -3.36 13.38
CA GLY A 33 -5.70 -2.94 12.01
C GLY A 33 -4.25 -2.47 11.87
N GLY A 34 -3.68 -1.88 12.91
CA GLY A 34 -2.27 -1.49 12.95
C GLY A 34 -1.30 -2.66 12.85
N ILE A 35 -1.66 -3.84 13.37
CA ILE A 35 -0.87 -5.06 13.22
C ILE A 35 -0.86 -5.49 11.75
N LEU A 36 -2.03 -5.52 11.10
CA LEU A 36 -2.11 -5.85 9.67
C LEU A 36 -1.33 -4.86 8.82
N LEU A 37 -1.42 -3.56 9.13
CA LEU A 37 -0.67 -2.53 8.43
C LEU A 37 0.86 -2.70 8.58
N SER A 38 1.32 -3.03 9.79
CA SER A 38 2.75 -3.34 10.05
C SER A 38 3.23 -4.56 9.27
N LEU A 39 2.41 -5.61 9.17
CA LEU A 39 2.73 -6.79 8.37
C LEU A 39 2.76 -6.46 6.87
N MET A 40 1.85 -5.60 6.39
CA MET A 40 1.85 -5.14 5.00
C MET A 40 3.11 -4.33 4.68
N ASP A 41 3.56 -3.47 5.60
CA ASP A 41 4.80 -2.70 5.42
C ASP A 41 6.03 -3.62 5.31
N LYS A 42 6.11 -4.67 6.12
CA LYS A 42 7.17 -5.70 6.01
C LYS A 42 7.17 -6.40 4.64
N VAL A 43 5.99 -6.73 4.12
CA VAL A 43 5.85 -7.35 2.78
C VAL A 43 6.23 -6.35 1.68
N ALA A 44 5.83 -5.08 1.82
CA ALA A 44 6.21 -4.02 0.89
C ALA A 44 7.74 -3.88 0.84
N TYR A 45 8.38 -3.79 2.01
CA TYR A 45 9.83 -3.73 2.13
C TYR A 45 10.51 -4.92 1.48
N ALA A 46 10.13 -6.15 1.85
CA ALA A 46 10.73 -7.37 1.32
C ALA A 46 10.61 -7.48 -0.21
N THR A 47 9.43 -7.12 -0.75
CA THR A 47 9.16 -7.13 -2.19
C THR A 47 10.01 -6.07 -2.92
N ALA A 48 10.05 -4.85 -2.38
CA ALA A 48 10.80 -3.74 -2.97
C ALA A 48 12.31 -3.99 -2.94
N SER A 49 12.84 -4.40 -1.78
CA SER A 49 14.27 -4.68 -1.61
C SER A 49 14.73 -5.85 -2.48
N LYS A 50 13.92 -6.90 -2.60
CA LYS A 50 14.20 -8.03 -3.50
C LYS A 50 14.24 -7.59 -4.95
N HIS A 51 13.35 -6.68 -5.39
CA HIS A 51 13.34 -6.17 -6.76
C HIS A 51 14.49 -5.23 -7.04
N SER A 52 14.76 -4.28 -6.15
CA SER A 52 15.82 -3.27 -6.34
C SER A 52 17.23 -3.82 -6.11
N GLY A 53 17.38 -4.78 -5.20
CA GLY A 53 18.69 -5.19 -4.67
C GLY A 53 19.29 -4.17 -3.71
N ALA A 54 18.49 -3.23 -3.18
CA ALA A 54 18.90 -2.13 -2.33
C ALA A 54 18.00 -1.99 -1.09
N TYR A 55 18.46 -1.25 -0.10
CA TYR A 55 17.61 -0.82 1.01
C TYR A 55 16.45 0.03 0.50
N CYS A 56 15.25 -0.18 1.01
CA CYS A 56 14.06 0.55 0.60
C CYS A 56 13.36 1.19 1.79
N VAL A 57 12.77 2.36 1.56
CA VAL A 57 11.96 3.06 2.56
C VAL A 57 10.53 3.25 2.06
N THR A 58 9.56 3.12 2.96
CA THR A 58 8.17 3.43 2.68
C THR A 58 7.99 4.95 2.67
N VAL A 59 7.52 5.49 1.56
CA VAL A 59 7.26 6.93 1.38
C VAL A 59 5.80 7.26 1.59
N SER A 60 4.91 6.38 1.15
CA SER A 60 3.48 6.57 1.36
C SER A 60 2.72 5.26 1.21
N VAL A 61 1.60 5.20 1.91
CA VAL A 61 0.61 4.15 1.80
C VAL A 61 -0.65 4.78 1.21
N ASP A 62 -1.21 4.15 0.18
CA ASP A 62 -2.50 4.56 -0.35
C ASP A 62 -3.62 4.10 0.61
N THR A 63 -4.87 4.51 0.35
CA THR A 63 -6.03 4.12 1.18
C THR A 63 -6.03 2.64 1.49
N VAL A 64 -6.24 2.32 2.76
CA VAL A 64 -6.38 0.95 3.27
C VAL A 64 -7.78 0.77 3.81
N ASP A 65 -8.62 0.06 3.05
CA ASP A 65 -9.98 -0.26 3.46
C ASP A 65 -9.99 -1.69 4.01
N PHE A 66 -10.35 -1.84 5.29
CA PHE A 66 -10.55 -3.15 5.91
C PHE A 66 -11.96 -3.63 5.62
N LEU A 67 -12.11 -4.46 4.61
CA LEU A 67 -13.42 -4.92 4.12
C LEU A 67 -14.06 -5.96 5.05
N GLN A 68 -13.24 -6.74 5.75
CA GLN A 68 -13.67 -7.80 6.64
C GLN A 68 -12.79 -7.85 7.88
N PRO A 69 -13.37 -8.11 9.07
CA PRO A 69 -12.60 -8.29 10.27
C PRO A 69 -11.84 -9.62 10.26
N VAL A 70 -10.66 -9.62 10.84
CA VAL A 70 -9.82 -10.82 11.02
C VAL A 70 -9.96 -11.32 12.46
N GLY A 71 -10.15 -12.63 12.64
CA GLY A 71 -10.28 -13.27 13.94
C GLY A 71 -8.95 -13.79 14.49
N VAL A 72 -8.90 -13.95 15.83
CA VAL A 72 -7.79 -14.66 16.48
C VAL A 72 -7.82 -16.14 16.05
N GLY A 73 -6.66 -16.73 15.77
CA GLY A 73 -6.52 -18.10 15.31
C GLY A 73 -6.64 -18.28 13.78
N GLU A 74 -6.93 -17.22 13.04
CA GLU A 74 -6.89 -17.25 11.57
C GLU A 74 -5.47 -17.14 11.05
N LEU A 75 -5.21 -17.67 9.85
CA LEU A 75 -3.98 -17.49 9.10
C LEU A 75 -4.16 -16.33 8.12
N VAL A 76 -3.34 -15.31 8.23
CA VAL A 76 -3.35 -14.16 7.31
C VAL A 76 -2.19 -14.25 6.35
N SER A 77 -2.49 -14.35 5.05
CA SER A 77 -1.49 -14.34 3.98
C SER A 77 -1.48 -12.99 3.29
N LEU A 78 -0.30 -12.36 3.28
CA LEU A 78 -0.04 -11.07 2.66
C LEU A 78 0.86 -11.29 1.43
N MET A 79 0.34 -10.97 0.25
CA MET A 79 0.97 -11.23 -1.04
C MET A 79 1.39 -9.94 -1.71
N GLY A 80 2.70 -9.68 -1.74
CA GLY A 80 3.31 -8.51 -2.35
C GLY A 80 3.77 -8.74 -3.79
N SER A 81 3.59 -7.76 -4.65
CA SER A 81 4.15 -7.71 -6.00
C SER A 81 4.50 -6.30 -6.42
N VAL A 82 5.59 -6.14 -7.18
CA VAL A 82 5.92 -4.85 -7.82
C VAL A 82 4.94 -4.63 -8.96
N ASN A 83 4.21 -3.52 -8.91
CA ASN A 83 3.21 -3.16 -9.92
C ASN A 83 3.68 -2.03 -10.84
N TYR A 84 4.62 -1.20 -10.37
CA TYR A 84 5.19 -0.10 -11.14
C TYR A 84 6.60 0.20 -10.65
N VAL A 85 7.44 0.62 -11.58
CA VAL A 85 8.81 1.10 -11.33
C VAL A 85 8.98 2.46 -11.98
N GLY A 86 9.46 3.44 -11.20
CA GLY A 86 9.99 4.72 -11.68
C GLY A 86 11.51 4.69 -11.80
N ASN A 87 12.18 5.83 -11.59
CA ASN A 87 13.64 5.86 -11.58
C ASN A 87 14.22 5.19 -10.31
N SER A 88 13.75 5.64 -9.13
CA SER A 88 14.16 5.14 -7.81
C SER A 88 12.99 4.66 -6.95
N SER A 89 11.77 4.81 -7.44
CA SER A 89 10.54 4.48 -6.72
C SER A 89 9.83 3.28 -7.32
N MET A 90 9.13 2.55 -6.48
CA MET A 90 8.30 1.41 -6.86
C MET A 90 6.94 1.52 -6.21
N ILE A 91 5.88 1.03 -6.88
CA ILE A 91 4.57 0.81 -6.28
C ILE A 91 4.39 -0.69 -6.05
N ILE A 92 4.26 -1.06 -4.80
CA ILE A 92 4.04 -2.44 -4.37
C ILE A 92 2.56 -2.63 -4.09
N GLY A 93 1.91 -3.51 -4.84
CA GLY A 93 0.55 -3.95 -4.54
C GLY A 93 0.57 -5.12 -3.57
N ILE A 94 -0.24 -5.04 -2.52
CA ILE A 94 -0.36 -6.08 -1.51
C ILE A 94 -1.81 -6.52 -1.43
N LYS A 95 -2.06 -7.81 -1.65
CA LYS A 95 -3.34 -8.46 -1.41
C LYS A 95 -3.26 -9.21 -0.08
N VAL A 96 -4.25 -9.03 0.77
CA VAL A 96 -4.36 -9.70 2.08
C VAL A 96 -5.59 -10.60 2.08
N ILE A 97 -5.39 -11.85 2.44
CA ILE A 97 -6.46 -12.83 2.67
C ILE A 97 -6.33 -13.39 4.08
N SER A 98 -7.46 -13.70 4.69
CA SER A 98 -7.54 -14.44 5.95
C SER A 98 -8.18 -15.80 5.70
N GLU A 99 -7.65 -16.83 6.34
CA GLU A 99 -8.15 -18.18 6.30
C GLU A 99 -8.52 -18.65 7.70
N ASN A 100 -9.80 -19.03 7.88
CA ASN A 100 -10.24 -19.75 9.06
C ASN A 100 -10.06 -21.25 8.81
N VAL A 101 -9.02 -21.84 9.41
CA VAL A 101 -8.66 -23.26 9.19
C VAL A 101 -9.71 -24.25 9.69
N LYS A 102 -10.58 -23.85 10.64
CA LYS A 102 -11.64 -24.72 11.17
C LYS A 102 -12.81 -24.89 10.18
N THR A 103 -13.12 -23.83 9.45
CA THR A 103 -14.24 -23.81 8.49
C THR A 103 -13.77 -23.87 7.05
N ALA A 104 -12.45 -23.89 6.79
CA ALA A 104 -11.82 -23.79 5.49
C ALA A 104 -12.28 -22.56 4.66
N THR A 105 -12.68 -21.48 5.37
CA THR A 105 -13.18 -20.27 4.74
C THR A 105 -12.02 -19.31 4.48
N VAL A 106 -11.84 -18.91 3.22
CA VAL A 106 -10.85 -17.92 2.80
C VAL A 106 -11.55 -16.62 2.45
N THR A 107 -11.13 -15.52 3.09
CA THR A 107 -11.75 -14.20 2.92
C THR A 107 -10.71 -13.19 2.45
N HIS A 108 -11.04 -12.41 1.42
CA HIS A 108 -10.25 -11.25 1.03
C HIS A 108 -10.52 -10.11 2.01
N THR A 109 -9.50 -9.69 2.75
CA THR A 109 -9.64 -8.68 3.80
C THR A 109 -9.36 -7.27 3.29
N ASN A 110 -8.31 -7.10 2.48
CA ASN A 110 -8.01 -5.82 1.85
C ASN A 110 -6.99 -5.95 0.71
N THR A 111 -6.88 -4.88 -0.07
CA THR A 111 -5.79 -4.64 -1.02
C THR A 111 -5.29 -3.23 -0.83
N SER A 112 -3.99 -3.03 -0.75
CA SER A 112 -3.37 -1.73 -0.60
C SER A 112 -2.12 -1.58 -1.48
N TYR A 113 -1.66 -0.34 -1.62
CA TYR A 113 -0.51 0.00 -2.46
C TYR A 113 0.46 0.87 -1.67
N PHE A 114 1.71 0.43 -1.66
CA PHE A 114 2.81 1.10 -0.97
C PHE A 114 3.76 1.71 -1.99
N THR A 115 4.08 3.00 -1.82
CA THR A 115 5.15 3.63 -2.59
C THR A 115 6.45 3.49 -1.81
N MET A 116 7.39 2.77 -2.39
CA MET A 116 8.72 2.52 -1.84
C MET A 116 9.77 3.27 -2.64
N VAL A 117 10.85 3.72 -2.00
CA VAL A 117 12.02 4.33 -2.65
C VAL A 117 13.25 3.54 -2.27
N ALA A 118 14.02 3.14 -3.28
CA ALA A 118 15.30 2.48 -3.10
C ALA A 118 16.38 3.52 -2.77
N LYS A 119 17.25 3.18 -1.82
CA LYS A 119 18.36 4.01 -1.34
C LYS A 119 19.68 3.29 -1.58
N GLY A 120 20.68 4.05 -2.05
CA GLY A 120 22.07 3.60 -2.15
C GLY A 120 22.79 3.65 -0.81
N ASP A 121 24.05 3.27 -0.82
CA ASP A 121 24.90 3.27 0.38
C ASP A 121 25.14 4.68 0.95
N ASP A 122 24.96 5.72 0.13
CA ASP A 122 25.01 7.13 0.52
C ASP A 122 23.69 7.70 1.06
N ASP A 123 22.72 6.81 1.34
CA ASP A 123 21.34 7.13 1.78
C ASP A 123 20.55 8.02 0.79
N ARG A 124 20.98 8.14 -0.46
CA ARG A 124 20.27 8.86 -1.52
C ARG A 124 19.44 7.90 -2.37
N PRO A 125 18.39 8.42 -3.03
CA PRO A 125 17.61 7.59 -3.96
C PRO A 125 18.52 7.02 -5.06
N THR A 126 18.44 5.70 -5.27
CA THR A 126 19.21 4.98 -6.29
C THR A 126 18.29 4.39 -7.36
N THR A 127 18.84 4.22 -8.57
CA THR A 127 18.08 3.67 -9.71
C THR A 127 17.72 2.20 -9.47
N VAL A 128 16.49 1.83 -9.77
CA VAL A 128 15.99 0.46 -9.66
C VAL A 128 15.87 -0.21 -11.03
N PRO A 129 16.03 -1.56 -11.10
CA PRO A 129 15.83 -2.31 -12.33
C PRO A 129 14.44 -2.07 -12.93
N PRO A 130 14.30 -1.91 -14.25
CA PRO A 130 12.99 -1.83 -14.91
C PRO A 130 12.14 -3.09 -14.62
N LEU A 131 10.82 -2.94 -14.62
CA LEU A 131 9.90 -4.06 -14.47
C LEU A 131 9.64 -4.70 -15.85
N MET A 132 9.86 -6.00 -15.97
CA MET A 132 9.46 -6.80 -17.13
C MET A 132 8.00 -7.25 -16.93
N LEU A 133 7.14 -6.92 -17.89
CA LEU A 133 5.72 -7.27 -17.89
C LEU A 133 5.50 -8.53 -18.73
N GLU A 134 5.36 -9.68 -18.07
CA GLU A 134 5.27 -10.99 -18.73
C GLU A 134 3.83 -11.44 -18.99
N THR A 135 2.88 -10.92 -18.20
CA THR A 135 1.48 -11.36 -18.27
C THR A 135 0.51 -10.20 -18.49
N LYS A 136 -0.69 -10.51 -19.00
CA LYS A 136 -1.79 -9.53 -19.08
C LYS A 136 -2.10 -8.90 -17.73
N THR A 137 -1.94 -9.66 -16.65
CA THR A 137 -2.11 -9.16 -15.28
C THR A 137 -1.04 -8.15 -14.91
N ASP A 138 0.21 -8.37 -15.27
CA ASP A 138 1.29 -7.41 -15.01
C ASP A 138 1.06 -6.11 -15.77
N ILE A 139 0.68 -6.20 -17.04
CA ILE A 139 0.34 -5.03 -17.87
C ILE A 139 -0.82 -4.24 -17.21
N ARG A 140 -1.92 -4.91 -16.85
CA ARG A 140 -3.06 -4.27 -16.20
C ARG A 140 -2.66 -3.56 -14.91
N ARG A 141 -1.91 -4.24 -14.02
CA ARG A 141 -1.45 -3.67 -12.76
C ARG A 141 -0.52 -2.47 -12.95
N PHE A 142 0.34 -2.52 -13.96
CA PHE A 142 1.24 -1.43 -14.29
C PHE A 142 0.46 -0.19 -14.77
N VAL A 143 -0.51 -0.38 -15.66
CA VAL A 143 -1.39 0.68 -16.15
C VAL A 143 -2.21 1.28 -15.00
N GLU A 144 -2.81 0.44 -14.16
CA GLU A 144 -3.53 0.89 -12.96
C GLU A 144 -2.63 1.73 -12.03
N ALA A 145 -1.36 1.34 -11.87
CA ALA A 145 -0.40 2.09 -11.06
C ALA A 145 -0.04 3.45 -11.67
N ILE A 146 0.02 3.58 -13.01
CA ILE A 146 0.18 4.87 -13.69
C ILE A 146 -1.01 5.80 -13.34
N TYR A 147 -2.25 5.30 -13.44
CA TYR A 147 -3.43 6.07 -13.11
C TYR A 147 -3.46 6.47 -11.62
N ARG A 148 -3.11 5.57 -10.69
CA ARG A 148 -2.99 5.90 -9.25
C ARG A 148 -2.01 7.04 -9.03
N LYS A 149 -0.84 6.96 -9.65
CA LYS A 149 0.20 8.01 -9.55
C LYS A 149 -0.33 9.36 -10.04
N LYS A 150 -1.01 9.38 -11.20
CA LYS A 150 -1.61 10.60 -11.74
C LYS A 150 -2.66 11.17 -10.80
N PHE A 151 -3.62 10.36 -10.36
CA PHE A 151 -4.67 10.76 -9.42
C PHE A 151 -4.10 11.30 -8.10
N LYS A 152 -3.06 10.66 -7.56
CA LYS A 152 -2.39 11.12 -6.34
C LYS A 152 -1.77 12.51 -6.50
N MET A 153 -1.18 12.79 -7.66
CA MET A 153 -0.62 14.12 -7.96
C MET A 153 -1.72 15.18 -8.07
N GLU A 154 -2.80 14.88 -8.76
CA GLU A 154 -3.98 15.75 -8.90
C GLU A 154 -4.62 16.04 -7.54
N HIS A 155 -4.83 14.99 -6.72
CA HIS A 155 -5.38 15.12 -5.37
C HIS A 155 -4.47 15.96 -4.46
N ALA A 156 -3.15 15.77 -4.53
CA ALA A 156 -2.20 16.57 -3.75
C ALA A 156 -2.21 18.06 -4.16
N ALA A 157 -2.39 18.36 -5.44
CA ALA A 157 -2.55 19.72 -5.93
C ALA A 157 -3.86 20.34 -5.43
N TYR A 158 -4.96 19.61 -5.54
CA TYR A 158 -6.28 20.04 -5.04
C TYR A 158 -6.28 20.29 -3.52
N GLN A 159 -5.65 19.42 -2.73
CA GLN A 159 -5.51 19.62 -1.29
C GLN A 159 -4.74 20.90 -0.92
N LYS A 160 -3.73 21.29 -1.72
CA LYS A 160 -3.01 22.55 -1.52
C LYS A 160 -3.90 23.76 -1.82
N GLU A 161 -4.77 23.64 -2.80
CA GLU A 161 -5.70 24.70 -3.18
C GLU A 161 -6.78 24.90 -2.11
N ILE A 162 -7.41 23.82 -1.61
CA ILE A 162 -8.38 23.88 -0.50
C ILE A 162 -7.77 24.54 0.74
N LYS A 163 -6.51 24.21 1.08
CA LYS A 163 -5.84 24.82 2.23
C LYS A 163 -5.60 26.32 2.09
N LYS A 164 -5.57 26.85 0.88
CA LYS A 164 -5.40 28.29 0.60
C LYS A 164 -6.73 29.01 0.57
N ASN A 165 -7.78 28.37 0.09
CA ASN A 165 -9.11 28.95 0.01
C ASN A 165 -9.79 28.86 1.37
N ARG A 166 -10.02 30.04 2.01
CA ARG A 166 -10.66 30.19 3.31
C ARG A 166 -11.81 31.21 3.21
N ASP A 167 -12.53 31.21 2.11
CA ASP A 167 -13.72 32.08 1.97
C ASP A 167 -14.78 31.67 3.03
N PRO A 168 -15.13 32.57 3.97
CA PRO A 168 -16.07 32.27 5.03
C PRO A 168 -17.44 31.83 4.54
N GLU A 169 -17.91 32.36 3.42
CA GLU A 169 -19.23 32.00 2.85
C GLU A 169 -19.20 30.61 2.20
N GLU A 170 -18.08 30.22 1.60
CA GLU A 170 -17.88 28.85 1.13
C GLU A 170 -17.80 27.86 2.28
N ILE A 171 -17.08 28.21 3.36
CA ILE A 171 -17.02 27.38 4.57
C ILE A 171 -18.40 27.15 5.15
N LYS A 172 -19.22 28.21 5.30
CA LYS A 172 -20.60 28.06 5.79
C LYS A 172 -21.44 27.15 4.91
N ARG A 173 -21.31 27.25 3.58
CA ARG A 173 -22.01 26.37 2.64
C ARG A 173 -21.59 24.91 2.77
N LEU A 174 -20.29 24.64 2.94
CA LEU A 174 -19.77 23.30 3.11
C LEU A 174 -20.20 22.66 4.44
N LEU A 175 -20.32 23.47 5.50
CA LEU A 175 -20.77 23.00 6.82
C LEU A 175 -22.30 22.82 6.91
N ALA A 176 -23.05 23.44 5.98
CA ALA A 176 -24.50 23.35 5.98
C ALA A 176 -24.97 21.92 5.72
N GLY A 177 -25.60 21.30 6.72
CA GLY A 177 -26.06 19.91 6.64
C GLY A 177 -25.09 18.85 7.19
N GLU A 178 -23.86 19.26 7.54
CA GLU A 178 -22.92 18.37 8.22
C GLU A 178 -23.20 18.26 9.74
N ARG A 179 -22.84 17.13 10.35
CA ARG A 179 -23.02 16.90 11.80
C ARG A 179 -21.89 17.56 12.60
N CYS A 180 -21.83 18.88 12.59
CA CYS A 180 -20.90 19.68 13.39
C CYS A 180 -21.58 20.89 14.00
N GLU A 181 -21.03 21.40 15.11
CA GLU A 181 -21.36 22.67 15.72
C GLU A 181 -20.16 23.60 15.62
N VAL A 182 -20.38 24.87 15.22
CA VAL A 182 -19.32 25.87 15.09
C VAL A 182 -19.31 26.70 16.38
N GLY A 183 -18.27 26.55 17.19
CA GLY A 183 -18.10 27.20 18.50
C GLY A 183 -17.26 28.48 18.47
N VAL A 184 -17.05 29.11 17.30
CA VAL A 184 -16.26 30.33 17.11
C VAL A 184 -17.03 31.39 16.38
#